data_835017339448bc60f69ebc0542cdfb38
#
_entry.id   835017339448bc60f69ebc0542cdfb38
#
_cell.length_a   1.000
_cell.length_b   1.000
_cell.length_c   1.000
_cell.angle_alpha   90.00
_cell.angle_beta   90.00
_cell.angle_gamma   90.00
#
_symmetry.space_group_name_H-M   'P 1'
#
loop_
_entity.id
_entity.type
_entity.pdbx_description
1 polymer ?
#
loop_
_entity_poly.entity_id
_entity_poly.type
_entity_poly.pdbx_seq_one_letter_code
_entity_poly.pdbx_strand_id
1 'polypeptide(L)'
;LNQWTWHSRLYRSADYVTRHADLELVELNSFGCGLDAVVTDQVQEIMSKRNRLYTSLKIDQSLNLGAVRIRLRSLKAAIGERMQEKGSVAPILYPKAEFTPEMRGTFTILAPEMSPIHFPLIRDAVRSAGYNVEVLPPVRADIDTGLSFVNNDACYPAIITIGSLMRALLSGTYDLSRTAVILSQTGGACRASNYIGFLHKALDDAGLSRIPVISL
;
A
#
# COMPACT_ATOMS: atom_id res chain seq x y z
N LEU A 1 1.13 12.44 -0.43
CA LEU A 1 2.25 11.97 -1.27
C LEU A 1 2.71 13.01 -2.31
N ASN A 2 2.96 14.23 -1.88
CA ASN A 2 3.36 15.33 -2.79
C ASN A 2 4.89 15.54 -2.87
N GLN A 3 5.68 14.61 -2.35
CA GLN A 3 7.14 14.79 -2.22
C GLN A 3 7.88 14.67 -3.55
N TRP A 4 7.32 13.96 -4.53
CA TRP A 4 7.97 13.75 -5.83
C TRP A 4 7.08 14.18 -6.99
N THR A 5 7.59 15.11 -7.78
CA THR A 5 6.86 15.73 -8.89
C THR A 5 6.33 14.70 -9.90
N TRP A 6 7.13 13.72 -10.28
CA TRP A 6 6.75 12.72 -11.28
C TRP A 6 5.64 11.79 -10.79
N HIS A 7 5.76 11.29 -9.57
CA HIS A 7 4.76 10.42 -8.97
C HIS A 7 3.43 11.16 -8.72
N SER A 8 3.51 12.42 -8.26
CA SER A 8 2.33 13.28 -8.13
C SER A 8 1.62 13.52 -9.47
N ARG A 9 2.38 13.65 -10.56
CA ARG A 9 1.80 13.75 -11.91
C ARG A 9 1.09 12.47 -12.32
N LEU A 10 1.66 11.31 -12.01
CA LEU A 10 1.06 10.02 -12.33
C LEU A 10 -0.26 9.80 -11.58
N TYR A 11 -0.31 10.12 -10.27
CA TYR A 11 -1.56 10.07 -9.51
C TYR A 11 -2.62 11.03 -10.05
N ARG A 12 -2.22 12.25 -10.41
CA ARG A 12 -3.14 13.22 -11.03
C ARG A 12 -3.63 12.74 -12.39
N SER A 13 -2.77 12.12 -13.19
CA SER A 13 -3.16 11.53 -14.49
C SER A 13 -4.15 10.38 -14.28
N ALA A 14 -3.90 9.52 -13.30
CA ALA A 14 -4.83 8.44 -12.95
C ALA A 14 -6.20 8.99 -12.54
N ASP A 15 -6.24 9.95 -11.60
CA ASP A 15 -7.49 10.59 -11.19
C ASP A 15 -8.19 11.29 -12.35
N TYR A 16 -7.44 12.00 -13.22
CA TYR A 16 -7.99 12.64 -14.41
C TYR A 16 -8.63 11.65 -15.36
N VAL A 17 -7.92 10.56 -15.71
CA VAL A 17 -8.43 9.51 -16.59
C VAL A 17 -9.69 8.85 -16.03
N THR A 18 -9.79 8.71 -14.70
CA THR A 18 -11.01 8.14 -14.09
C THR A 18 -12.26 8.97 -14.32
N ARG A 19 -12.12 10.27 -14.60
CA ARG A 19 -13.21 11.22 -14.85
C ARG A 19 -13.55 11.39 -16.34
N HIS A 20 -12.74 10.85 -17.25
CA HIS A 20 -12.88 11.02 -18.69
C HIS A 20 -13.05 9.65 -19.35
N ALA A 21 -14.24 9.39 -19.88
CA ALA A 21 -14.59 8.07 -20.43
C ALA A 21 -13.85 7.70 -21.72
N ASP A 22 -13.34 8.71 -22.42
CA ASP A 22 -12.61 8.61 -23.69
C ASP A 22 -11.10 8.39 -23.52
N LEU A 23 -10.61 8.36 -22.28
CA LEU A 23 -9.19 8.17 -21.97
C LEU A 23 -8.92 6.83 -21.28
N GLU A 24 -7.77 6.25 -21.58
CA GLU A 24 -7.25 5.07 -20.90
C GLU A 24 -5.82 5.33 -20.40
N LEU A 25 -5.47 4.75 -19.23
CA LEU A 25 -4.14 4.87 -18.64
C LEU A 25 -3.30 3.65 -18.97
N VAL A 26 -2.14 3.89 -19.60
CA VAL A 26 -1.08 2.91 -19.78
C VAL A 26 0.17 3.43 -19.10
N GLU A 27 0.57 2.78 -18.03
CA GLU A 27 1.80 3.12 -17.31
C GLU A 27 2.99 2.37 -17.88
N LEU A 28 4.08 3.09 -18.16
CA LEU A 28 5.35 2.51 -18.54
C LEU A 28 6.23 2.39 -17.29
N ASN A 29 6.59 1.17 -16.93
CA ASN A 29 7.40 0.88 -15.75
C ASN A 29 8.65 0.10 -16.16
N SER A 30 9.84 0.50 -15.69
CA SER A 30 11.08 -0.20 -16.02
C SER A 30 11.48 -1.25 -15.00
N PHE A 31 11.26 -0.97 -13.72
CA PHE A 31 11.61 -1.88 -12.63
C PHE A 31 10.51 -1.89 -11.58
N GLY A 32 10.16 -3.07 -11.05
CA GLY A 32 9.33 -3.20 -9.87
C GLY A 32 10.04 -2.77 -8.57
N CYS A 33 11.06 -1.91 -8.66
CA CYS A 33 11.92 -1.51 -7.54
C CYS A 33 11.83 0.01 -7.28
N GLY A 34 12.07 0.41 -6.05
CA GLY A 34 12.03 1.81 -5.65
C GLY A 34 10.60 2.34 -5.51
N LEU A 35 10.42 3.59 -5.82
CA LEU A 35 9.13 4.27 -5.72
C LEU A 35 8.10 3.73 -6.70
N ASP A 36 8.53 3.25 -7.86
CA ASP A 36 7.65 2.75 -8.91
C ASP A 36 6.76 1.59 -8.43
N ALA A 37 7.28 0.69 -7.57
CA ALA A 37 6.48 -0.40 -7.02
C ALA A 37 5.29 0.08 -6.20
N VAL A 38 5.45 1.16 -5.42
CA VAL A 38 4.37 1.76 -4.63
C VAL A 38 3.43 2.55 -5.52
N VAL A 39 3.98 3.29 -6.47
CA VAL A 39 3.21 4.15 -7.38
C VAL A 39 2.29 3.31 -8.26
N THR A 40 2.82 2.23 -8.85
CA THR A 40 2.06 1.30 -9.67
C THR A 40 0.86 0.72 -8.89
N ASP A 41 1.09 0.28 -7.65
CA ASP A 41 0.03 -0.27 -6.79
C ASP A 41 -1.04 0.79 -6.45
N GLN A 42 -0.62 2.01 -6.13
CA GLN A 42 -1.55 3.11 -5.81
C GLN A 42 -2.32 3.61 -7.04
N VAL A 43 -1.69 3.66 -8.21
CA VAL A 43 -2.36 4.00 -9.47
C VAL A 43 -3.41 2.95 -9.80
N GLN A 44 -3.07 1.66 -9.65
CA GLN A 44 -4.03 0.57 -9.82
C GLN A 44 -5.21 0.71 -8.86
N GLU A 45 -4.97 1.07 -7.60
CA GLU A 45 -6.02 1.30 -6.61
C GLU A 45 -6.94 2.48 -7.02
N ILE A 46 -6.37 3.61 -7.46
CA ILE A 46 -7.14 4.77 -7.94
C ILE A 46 -8.04 4.38 -9.13
N MET A 47 -7.50 3.60 -10.06
CA MET A 47 -8.22 3.16 -11.26
C MET A 47 -9.34 2.17 -10.90
N SER A 48 -9.04 1.15 -10.09
CA SER A 48 -10.00 0.10 -9.72
C SER A 48 -11.15 0.61 -8.85
N LYS A 49 -10.90 1.54 -7.93
CA LYS A 49 -11.96 2.18 -7.11
C LYS A 49 -13.02 2.89 -7.95
N ARG A 50 -12.73 3.21 -9.21
CA ARG A 50 -13.64 3.83 -10.16
C ARG A 50 -14.00 2.93 -11.34
N ASN A 51 -13.80 1.64 -11.19
CA ASN A 51 -14.04 0.63 -12.24
C ASN A 51 -13.38 0.97 -13.57
N ARG A 52 -12.12 1.47 -13.52
CA ARG A 52 -11.31 1.80 -14.69
C ARG A 52 -10.24 0.76 -14.90
N LEU A 53 -9.96 0.48 -16.17
CA LEU A 53 -8.90 -0.44 -16.55
C LEU A 53 -7.53 0.18 -16.25
N TYR A 54 -6.63 -0.63 -15.72
CA TYR A 54 -5.26 -0.26 -15.49
C TYR A 54 -4.33 -1.20 -16.25
N THR A 55 -3.42 -0.64 -17.02
CA THR A 55 -2.45 -1.41 -17.79
C THR A 55 -1.04 -0.90 -17.52
N SER A 56 -0.20 -1.76 -16.94
CA SER A 56 1.22 -1.51 -16.77
C SER A 56 2.03 -2.31 -17.80
N LEU A 57 2.94 -1.64 -18.48
CA LEU A 57 3.88 -2.23 -19.43
C LEU A 57 5.29 -2.15 -18.83
N LYS A 58 5.86 -3.31 -18.50
CA LYS A 58 7.26 -3.39 -18.07
C LYS A 58 8.17 -3.24 -19.27
N ILE A 59 9.01 -2.22 -19.25
CA ILE A 59 10.00 -1.91 -20.28
C ILE A 59 11.39 -2.05 -19.66
N ASP A 60 12.12 -3.07 -20.03
CA ASP A 60 13.49 -3.33 -19.61
C ASP A 60 14.43 -3.46 -20.80
N GLN A 61 15.71 -3.73 -20.55
CA GLN A 61 16.72 -3.89 -21.59
C GLN A 61 16.44 -5.10 -22.50
N SER A 62 15.67 -6.08 -22.02
CA SER A 62 15.27 -7.29 -22.76
C SER A 62 13.88 -7.15 -23.35
N LEU A 63 13.48 -5.99 -23.83
CA LEU A 63 12.14 -5.64 -24.28
C LEU A 63 11.51 -6.70 -25.19
N ASN A 64 10.57 -7.45 -24.66
CA ASN A 64 9.76 -8.40 -25.44
C ASN A 64 8.52 -7.69 -26.01
N LEU A 65 8.64 -7.22 -27.23
CA LEU A 65 7.54 -6.56 -27.95
C LEU A 65 6.30 -7.45 -28.09
N GLY A 66 6.46 -8.77 -28.03
CA GLY A 66 5.34 -9.73 -28.05
C GLY A 66 4.44 -9.56 -26.83
N ALA A 67 5.04 -9.49 -25.64
CA ALA A 67 4.30 -9.29 -24.40
C ALA A 67 3.58 -7.93 -24.37
N VAL A 68 4.23 -6.88 -24.84
CA VAL A 68 3.63 -5.54 -24.96
C VAL A 68 2.41 -5.56 -25.90
N ARG A 69 2.55 -6.19 -27.06
CA ARG A 69 1.44 -6.34 -28.04
C ARG A 69 0.26 -7.12 -27.46
N ILE A 70 0.51 -8.19 -26.73
CA ILE A 70 -0.55 -8.98 -26.09
C ILE A 70 -1.29 -8.13 -25.07
N ARG A 71 -0.58 -7.41 -24.18
CA ARG A 71 -1.20 -6.53 -23.18
C ARG A 71 -2.04 -5.41 -23.82
N LEU A 72 -1.54 -4.77 -24.86
CA LEU A 72 -2.30 -3.73 -25.58
C LEU A 72 -3.53 -4.30 -26.32
N ARG A 73 -3.44 -5.52 -26.86
CA ARG A 73 -4.61 -6.19 -27.46
C ARG A 73 -5.65 -6.54 -26.38
N SER A 74 -5.22 -7.05 -25.24
CA SER A 74 -6.11 -7.32 -24.10
C SER A 74 -6.79 -6.04 -23.59
N LEU A 75 -6.05 -4.94 -23.46
CA LEU A 75 -6.62 -3.64 -23.11
C LEU A 75 -7.69 -3.23 -24.13
N LYS A 76 -7.39 -3.32 -25.43
CA LYS A 76 -8.36 -2.96 -26.49
C LYS A 76 -9.63 -3.80 -26.43
N ALA A 77 -9.51 -5.11 -26.17
CA ALA A 77 -10.67 -5.99 -26.02
C ALA A 77 -11.50 -5.60 -24.79
N ALA A 78 -10.85 -5.41 -23.64
CA ALA A 78 -11.53 -5.02 -22.41
C ALA A 78 -12.20 -3.64 -22.48
N ILE A 79 -11.64 -2.69 -23.24
CA ILE A 79 -12.32 -1.40 -23.54
C ILE A 79 -13.62 -1.66 -24.30
N GLY A 80 -13.59 -2.53 -25.32
CA GLY A 80 -14.77 -2.88 -26.10
C GLY A 80 -15.89 -3.50 -25.25
N GLU A 81 -15.55 -4.39 -24.33
CA GLU A 81 -16.49 -5.01 -23.38
C GLU A 81 -17.06 -3.95 -22.40
N ARG A 82 -16.20 -3.12 -21.79
CA ARG A 82 -16.64 -2.07 -20.87
C ARG A 82 -17.57 -1.04 -21.51
N MET A 83 -17.36 -0.70 -22.78
CA MET A 83 -18.24 0.22 -23.50
C MET A 83 -19.66 -0.35 -23.68
N GLN A 84 -19.83 -1.66 -23.56
CA GLN A 84 -21.14 -2.33 -23.60
C GLN A 84 -21.80 -2.39 -22.21
N GLU A 85 -21.00 -2.32 -21.13
CA GLU A 85 -21.49 -2.30 -19.75
C GLU A 85 -21.83 -0.86 -19.33
N LYS A 86 -23.10 -0.52 -19.31
CA LYS A 86 -23.59 0.77 -18.79
C LYS A 86 -23.69 0.71 -17.27
N GLY A 87 -22.63 1.09 -16.57
CA GLY A 87 -22.65 1.21 -15.11
C GLY A 87 -21.58 2.18 -14.60
N SER A 88 -22.02 3.28 -13.98
CA SER A 88 -21.12 4.12 -13.17
C SER A 88 -21.02 3.51 -11.78
N VAL A 89 -19.84 3.04 -11.39
CA VAL A 89 -19.58 2.57 -10.04
C VAL A 89 -19.10 3.78 -9.22
N ALA A 90 -19.78 4.06 -8.10
CA ALA A 90 -19.33 5.08 -7.16
C ALA A 90 -17.98 4.69 -6.56
N PRO A 91 -17.06 5.64 -6.33
CA PRO A 91 -15.77 5.33 -5.73
C PRO A 91 -15.96 4.80 -4.32
N ILE A 92 -15.30 3.68 -4.01
CA ILE A 92 -15.26 3.13 -2.67
C ILE A 92 -14.25 3.95 -1.87
N LEU A 93 -14.74 4.76 -0.94
CA LEU A 93 -13.91 5.54 -0.02
C LEU A 93 -13.92 4.84 1.35
N TYR A 94 -12.76 4.39 1.79
CA TYR A 94 -12.57 3.91 3.15
C TYR A 94 -12.17 5.09 4.05
N PRO A 95 -12.97 5.44 5.08
CA PRO A 95 -12.57 6.47 6.03
C PRO A 95 -11.34 5.98 6.79
N LYS A 96 -10.26 6.77 6.75
CA LYS A 96 -9.06 6.47 7.52
C LYS A 96 -9.26 6.86 8.97
N ALA A 97 -9.00 5.91 9.87
CA ALA A 97 -9.01 6.18 11.29
C ALA A 97 -7.71 6.93 11.68
N GLU A 98 -7.86 8.01 12.43
CA GLU A 98 -6.74 8.77 12.96
C GLU A 98 -6.48 8.36 14.41
N PHE A 99 -5.21 8.34 14.80
CA PHE A 99 -4.81 8.14 16.19
C PHE A 99 -4.92 9.47 16.93
N THR A 100 -5.77 9.51 17.96
CA THR A 100 -6.02 10.73 18.73
C THR A 100 -5.28 10.72 20.07
N PRO A 101 -5.06 11.90 20.71
CA PRO A 101 -4.43 11.97 22.03
C PRO A 101 -5.12 11.13 23.10
N GLU A 102 -6.44 10.96 23.03
CA GLU A 102 -7.25 10.18 24.00
C GLU A 102 -6.95 8.68 23.92
N MET A 103 -6.43 8.20 22.79
CA MET A 103 -6.00 6.81 22.59
C MET A 103 -4.67 6.50 23.30
N ARG A 104 -3.92 7.53 23.71
CA ARG A 104 -2.66 7.37 24.43
C ARG A 104 -2.87 6.56 25.70
N GLY A 105 -2.02 5.58 25.94
CA GLY A 105 -2.06 4.71 27.10
C GLY A 105 -3.20 3.69 27.16
N THR A 106 -4.23 3.85 26.31
CA THR A 106 -5.38 2.92 26.22
C THR A 106 -5.31 1.99 25.02
N PHE A 107 -4.63 2.40 23.96
CA PHE A 107 -4.43 1.61 22.75
C PHE A 107 -3.09 0.90 22.79
N THR A 108 -3.02 -0.32 22.28
CA THR A 108 -1.77 -1.02 21.99
C THR A 108 -1.30 -0.63 20.59
N ILE A 109 -0.10 -0.07 20.49
CA ILE A 109 0.52 0.33 19.24
C ILE A 109 1.47 -0.77 18.80
N LEU A 110 1.18 -1.43 17.68
CA LEU A 110 2.02 -2.47 17.11
C LEU A 110 3.06 -1.85 16.19
N ALA A 111 4.34 -2.15 16.43
CA ALA A 111 5.47 -1.67 15.66
C ALA A 111 6.24 -2.87 15.06
N PRO A 112 6.45 -2.95 13.74
CA PRO A 112 7.27 -4.02 13.18
C PRO A 112 8.72 -3.77 13.54
N GLU A 113 9.45 -4.79 13.98
CA GLU A 113 10.87 -4.66 14.31
C GLU A 113 11.70 -4.53 13.04
N MET A 114 12.25 -3.35 12.80
CA MET A 114 13.14 -3.09 11.65
C MET A 114 14.63 -3.16 12.03
N SER A 115 14.94 -3.12 13.32
CA SER A 115 16.31 -3.21 13.85
C SER A 115 16.29 -3.78 15.27
N PRO A 116 16.90 -4.94 15.51
CA PRO A 116 16.90 -5.59 16.81
C PRO A 116 17.66 -4.81 17.88
N ILE A 117 18.55 -3.89 17.47
CA ILE A 117 19.32 -3.07 18.41
C ILE A 117 18.54 -1.82 18.81
N HIS A 118 17.92 -1.14 17.83
CA HIS A 118 17.30 0.18 18.07
C HIS A 118 15.86 0.09 18.57
N PHE A 119 15.08 -0.89 18.10
CA PHE A 119 13.66 -0.97 18.41
C PHE A 119 13.36 -1.22 19.90
N PRO A 120 14.12 -2.01 20.65
CA PRO A 120 13.96 -2.10 22.11
C PRO A 120 14.13 -0.75 22.82
N LEU A 121 15.12 0.04 22.42
CA LEU A 121 15.37 1.37 23.00
C LEU A 121 14.24 2.35 22.65
N ILE A 122 13.80 2.35 21.40
CA ILE A 122 12.68 3.18 20.94
C ILE A 122 11.40 2.80 21.67
N ARG A 123 11.12 1.51 21.82
CA ARG A 123 9.99 1.00 22.60
C ARG A 123 9.98 1.55 24.02
N ASP A 124 11.11 1.44 24.70
CA ASP A 124 11.20 1.84 26.10
C ASP A 124 11.09 3.38 26.26
N ALA A 125 11.65 4.14 25.33
CA ALA A 125 11.49 5.59 25.27
C ALA A 125 10.02 5.99 25.01
N VAL A 126 9.34 5.35 24.09
CA VAL A 126 7.94 5.65 23.77
C VAL A 126 7.01 5.21 24.92
N ARG A 127 7.32 4.10 25.60
CA ARG A 127 6.61 3.68 26.82
C ARG A 127 6.78 4.66 27.96
N SER A 128 7.98 5.22 28.16
CA SER A 128 8.21 6.24 29.17
C SER A 128 7.42 7.52 28.90
N ALA A 129 7.06 7.77 27.64
CA ALA A 129 6.18 8.86 27.23
C ALA A 129 4.68 8.51 27.40
N GLY A 130 4.34 7.37 27.98
CA GLY A 130 2.97 6.96 28.30
C GLY A 130 2.18 6.30 27.16
N TYR A 131 2.85 5.77 26.14
CA TYR A 131 2.24 4.99 25.08
C TYR A 131 2.47 3.48 25.32
N ASN A 132 1.49 2.65 25.02
CA ASN A 132 1.65 1.21 25.10
C ASN A 132 2.09 0.66 23.72
N VAL A 133 3.40 0.51 23.55
CA VAL A 133 4.00 0.02 22.29
C VAL A 133 4.47 -1.41 22.45
N GLU A 134 4.13 -2.25 21.48
CA GLU A 134 4.61 -3.61 21.34
C GLU A 134 5.40 -3.73 20.02
N VAL A 135 6.64 -4.19 20.13
CA VAL A 135 7.52 -4.44 18.98
C VAL A 135 7.35 -5.89 18.56
N LEU A 136 7.05 -6.09 17.29
CA LEU A 136 6.82 -7.38 16.68
C LEU A 136 8.11 -7.89 16.05
N PRO A 137 8.78 -8.89 16.64
CA PRO A 137 9.96 -9.49 16.02
C PRO A 137 9.57 -10.22 14.74
N PRO A 138 10.39 -10.10 13.66
CA PRO A 138 10.09 -10.75 12.40
C PRO A 138 10.19 -12.27 12.53
N VAL A 139 9.23 -12.96 11.94
CA VAL A 139 9.19 -14.44 11.86
C VAL A 139 8.96 -14.88 10.42
N ARG A 140 9.29 -16.14 10.10
CA ARG A 140 9.14 -16.65 8.74
C ARG A 140 7.71 -16.54 8.21
N ALA A 141 6.70 -16.72 9.05
CA ALA A 141 5.29 -16.61 8.67
C ALA A 141 4.88 -15.19 8.19
N ASP A 142 5.67 -14.17 8.53
CA ASP A 142 5.42 -12.82 8.05
C ASP A 142 5.56 -12.70 6.52
N ILE A 143 6.42 -13.55 5.92
CA ILE A 143 6.62 -13.57 4.47
C ILE A 143 5.34 -14.03 3.77
N ASP A 144 4.78 -15.17 4.20
CA ASP A 144 3.58 -15.74 3.59
C ASP A 144 2.38 -14.79 3.77
N THR A 145 2.25 -14.23 4.96
CA THR A 145 1.21 -13.22 5.24
C THR A 145 1.42 -11.97 4.38
N GLY A 146 2.65 -11.47 4.30
CA GLY A 146 2.97 -10.27 3.51
C GLY A 146 2.69 -10.46 2.02
N LEU A 147 3.02 -11.62 1.45
CA LEU A 147 2.75 -11.95 0.05
C LEU A 147 1.24 -12.02 -0.26
N SER A 148 0.39 -12.21 0.74
CA SER A 148 -1.06 -12.18 0.55
C SER A 148 -1.63 -10.76 0.40
N PHE A 149 -0.91 -9.73 0.88
CA PHE A 149 -1.38 -8.34 0.90
C PHE A 149 -0.54 -7.38 0.07
N VAL A 150 0.70 -7.74 -0.24
CA VAL A 150 1.64 -6.89 -0.98
C VAL A 150 1.97 -7.56 -2.30
N ASN A 151 2.07 -6.77 -3.38
CA ASN A 151 2.40 -7.33 -4.69
C ASN A 151 3.81 -7.97 -4.71
N ASN A 152 4.01 -8.96 -5.57
CA ASN A 152 5.27 -9.72 -5.66
C ASN A 152 6.47 -8.89 -6.15
N ASP A 153 6.24 -7.72 -6.73
CA ASP A 153 7.29 -6.80 -7.17
C ASP A 153 7.81 -5.92 -6.01
N ALA A 154 7.15 -5.97 -4.84
CA ALA A 154 7.62 -5.25 -3.66
C ALA A 154 8.91 -5.85 -3.11
N CYS A 155 9.71 -5.02 -2.43
CA CYS A 155 10.95 -5.51 -1.82
C CYS A 155 10.66 -6.42 -0.63
N TYR A 156 11.60 -7.32 -0.39
CA TYR A 156 11.52 -8.24 0.73
C TYR A 156 11.27 -7.57 2.10
N PRO A 157 11.94 -6.45 2.45
CA PRO A 157 11.62 -5.71 3.68
C PRO A 157 10.18 -5.21 3.75
N ALA A 158 9.58 -4.78 2.63
CA ALA A 158 8.18 -4.37 2.61
C ALA A 158 7.25 -5.55 2.93
N ILE A 159 7.50 -6.69 2.30
CA ILE A 159 6.72 -7.93 2.51
C ILE A 159 6.75 -8.33 3.98
N ILE A 160 7.94 -8.37 4.60
CA ILE A 160 8.09 -8.75 6.00
C ILE A 160 7.42 -7.72 6.93
N THR A 161 7.64 -6.44 6.69
CA THR A 161 7.12 -5.37 7.54
C THR A 161 5.58 -5.34 7.55
N ILE A 162 4.97 -5.39 6.37
CA ILE A 162 3.51 -5.44 6.25
C ILE A 162 2.97 -6.78 6.77
N GLY A 163 3.65 -7.88 6.43
CA GLY A 163 3.28 -9.21 6.89
C GLY A 163 3.28 -9.35 8.41
N SER A 164 4.27 -8.79 9.10
CA SER A 164 4.35 -8.80 10.56
C SER A 164 3.16 -8.09 11.20
N LEU A 165 2.81 -6.89 10.71
CA LEU A 165 1.65 -6.14 11.19
C LEU A 165 0.34 -6.89 10.90
N MET A 166 0.15 -7.34 9.66
CA MET A 166 -1.09 -8.04 9.26
C MET A 166 -1.24 -9.37 10.01
N ARG A 167 -0.17 -10.16 10.17
CA ARG A 167 -0.20 -11.39 10.96
C ARG A 167 -0.61 -11.12 12.41
N ALA A 168 -0.06 -10.08 13.03
CA ALA A 168 -0.42 -9.72 14.39
C ALA A 168 -1.91 -9.32 14.49
N LEU A 169 -2.38 -8.47 13.60
CA LEU A 169 -3.79 -8.04 13.58
C LEU A 169 -4.76 -9.19 13.31
N LEU A 170 -4.39 -10.16 12.47
CA LEU A 170 -5.23 -11.31 12.12
C LEU A 170 -5.10 -12.49 13.10
N SER A 171 -4.16 -12.43 14.05
CA SER A 171 -3.89 -13.52 15.00
C SER A 171 -5.01 -13.77 16.01
N GLY A 172 -5.91 -12.81 16.22
CA GLY A 172 -6.89 -12.84 17.31
C GLY A 172 -6.31 -12.54 18.70
N THR A 173 -5.01 -12.25 18.80
CA THR A 173 -4.34 -11.95 20.08
C THR A 173 -4.66 -10.55 20.59
N TYR A 174 -4.91 -9.61 19.67
CA TYR A 174 -5.11 -8.20 19.99
C TYR A 174 -6.56 -7.78 19.87
N ASP A 175 -7.02 -6.95 20.81
CA ASP A 175 -8.32 -6.29 20.70
C ASP A 175 -8.25 -5.20 19.62
N LEU A 176 -8.79 -5.49 18.45
CA LEU A 176 -8.76 -4.59 17.28
C LEU A 176 -9.48 -3.24 17.54
N SER A 177 -10.35 -3.17 18.56
CA SER A 177 -11.02 -1.92 18.94
C SER A 177 -10.09 -0.96 19.70
N ARG A 178 -8.98 -1.48 20.22
CA ARG A 178 -7.96 -0.75 21.00
C ARG A 178 -6.54 -0.98 20.46
N THR A 179 -6.43 -1.25 19.17
CA THR A 179 -5.15 -1.48 18.53
C THR A 179 -4.89 -0.39 17.49
N ALA A 180 -3.68 0.10 17.43
CA ALA A 180 -3.16 0.97 16.40
C ALA A 180 -1.86 0.37 15.85
N VAL A 181 -1.45 0.80 14.68
CA VAL A 181 -0.18 0.37 14.07
C VAL A 181 0.69 1.59 13.80
N ILE A 182 2.00 1.42 13.88
CA ILE A 182 2.96 2.50 13.59
C ILE A 182 3.93 2.07 12.51
N LEU A 183 4.18 2.96 11.57
CA LEU A 183 5.16 2.74 10.51
C LEU A 183 5.86 4.04 10.15
N SER A 184 7.19 4.01 10.05
CA SER A 184 7.95 5.20 9.66
C SER A 184 7.68 5.58 8.20
N GLN A 185 7.56 6.88 7.96
CA GLN A 185 7.46 7.47 6.63
C GLN A 185 8.55 8.54 6.50
N THR A 186 9.67 8.17 5.91
CA THR A 186 10.76 9.10 5.64
C THR A 186 10.62 9.70 4.24
N GLY A 187 11.04 10.90 3.99
CA GLY A 187 10.96 11.54 2.67
C GLY A 187 12.03 11.08 1.65
N GLY A 188 12.69 9.96 1.89
CA GLY A 188 13.78 9.47 1.06
C GLY A 188 13.35 8.87 -0.28
N ALA A 189 14.31 8.66 -1.19
CA ALA A 189 14.08 8.08 -2.52
C ALA A 189 13.85 6.56 -2.50
N CYS A 190 13.82 5.93 -1.34
CA CYS A 190 13.52 4.52 -1.17
C CYS A 190 12.01 4.31 -0.97
N ARG A 191 11.48 3.20 -1.47
CA ARG A 191 10.08 2.81 -1.21
C ARG A 191 9.77 2.60 0.28
N ALA A 192 10.77 2.34 1.14
CA ALA A 192 10.61 2.29 2.58
C ALA A 192 9.93 3.55 3.15
N SER A 193 10.11 4.69 2.50
CA SER A 193 9.41 5.92 2.84
C SER A 193 7.91 5.92 2.49
N ASN A 194 7.41 4.89 1.80
CA ASN A 194 6.03 4.76 1.35
C ASN A 194 5.38 3.41 1.69
N TYR A 195 5.96 2.61 2.57
CA TYR A 195 5.32 1.38 3.03
C TYR A 195 3.93 1.61 3.64
N ILE A 196 3.68 2.82 4.10
CA ILE A 196 2.37 3.21 4.63
C ILE A 196 1.24 3.06 3.60
N GLY A 197 1.54 3.26 2.31
CA GLY A 197 0.59 3.02 1.22
C GLY A 197 0.19 1.53 1.13
N PHE A 198 1.18 0.64 1.20
CA PHE A 198 0.93 -0.81 1.25
C PHE A 198 0.15 -1.23 2.50
N LEU A 199 0.48 -0.63 3.65
CA LEU A 199 -0.22 -0.91 4.89
C LEU A 199 -1.69 -0.52 4.82
N HIS A 200 -2.00 0.69 4.34
CA HIS A 200 -3.39 1.11 4.17
C HIS A 200 -4.17 0.18 3.24
N LYS A 201 -3.56 -0.20 2.09
CA LYS A 201 -4.17 -1.14 1.18
C LYS A 201 -4.42 -2.50 1.85
N ALA A 202 -3.44 -3.03 2.56
CA ALA A 202 -3.57 -4.30 3.28
C ALA A 202 -4.69 -4.27 4.33
N LEU A 203 -4.80 -3.16 5.07
CA LEU A 203 -5.89 -2.95 6.03
C LEU A 203 -7.26 -2.87 5.35
N ASP A 204 -7.35 -2.18 4.22
CA ASP A 204 -8.59 -2.08 3.43
C ASP A 204 -9.00 -3.45 2.89
N ASP A 205 -8.07 -4.20 2.31
CA ASP A 205 -8.29 -5.54 1.76
C ASP A 205 -8.72 -6.56 2.85
N ALA A 206 -8.25 -6.38 4.09
CA ALA A 206 -8.62 -7.20 5.24
C ALA A 206 -9.90 -6.73 5.97
N GLY A 207 -10.54 -5.64 5.54
CA GLY A 207 -11.69 -5.05 6.25
C GLY A 207 -11.33 -4.38 7.58
N LEU A 208 -10.06 -3.99 7.75
CA LEU A 208 -9.50 -3.40 8.96
C LEU A 208 -9.21 -1.89 8.83
N SER A 209 -9.85 -1.20 7.91
CA SER A 209 -9.65 0.24 7.63
C SER A 209 -9.86 1.15 8.85
N ARG A 210 -10.53 0.64 9.90
CA ARG A 210 -10.75 1.32 11.18
C ARG A 210 -9.54 1.33 12.11
N ILE A 211 -8.49 0.56 11.81
CA ILE A 211 -7.27 0.54 12.62
C ILE A 211 -6.50 1.84 12.39
N PRO A 212 -6.23 2.66 13.42
CA PRO A 212 -5.44 3.86 13.28
C PRO A 212 -4.01 3.54 12.85
N VAL A 213 -3.50 4.28 11.87
CA VAL A 213 -2.12 4.15 11.40
C VAL A 213 -1.35 5.42 11.76
N ILE A 214 -0.33 5.26 12.60
CA ILE A 214 0.58 6.32 12.99
C ILE A 214 1.75 6.33 12.01
N SER A 215 2.01 7.46 11.37
CA SER A 215 3.19 7.67 10.53
C SER A 215 4.06 8.77 11.11
N LEU A 216 5.36 8.50 11.21
CA LEU A 216 6.39 9.42 11.69
C LEU A 216 7.31 9.83 10.55
#